data_4321f18fa637ea923c872ac18e991dc8
#
_entry.id   4321f18fa637ea923c872ac18e991dc8
#
_cell.length_a   1.000
_cell.length_b   1.000
_cell.length_c   1.000
_cell.angle_alpha   90.00
_cell.angle_beta   90.00
_cell.angle_gamma   90.00
#
_symmetry.space_group_name_H-M   'P 1'
#
loop_
_entity.id
_entity.type
_entity.pdbx_description
1 polymer ?
#
loop_
_entity_poly.entity_id
_entity_poly.type
_entity_poly.pdbx_seq_one_letter_code
_entity_poly.pdbx_strand_id
1 'polypeptide(L)'
;MCIRDRLQSVALRPRAVQGLDGVLLVQVPEFHAGVLMLEGQMQALLPPGNHGFWRFNRQVSVTCVDLRSQIAEVSGQEILTRDKVGLRLNLSAVWRFTDVRQALAQMPKPAEHVYRELQFGLRAAVGEQTLDALLENKAAIDQTVLAQMRERLKDSGVVLESVGVKDIILPGEMKTILAQVVEAEKSAQANVIRRREETAATRSLLNTAKVMEGNPVALRMKELETLERVAERIDKISVFGGLDQVLNGLVKLR
;
A
#
# COMPACT_ATOMS: atom_id res chain seq x y z
N MET A 1 33.81 -26.16 40.86
CA MET A 1 34.21 -24.77 40.66
C MET A 1 33.51 -24.33 39.35
N CYS A 2 32.44 -23.57 39.46
CA CYS A 2 31.49 -23.35 38.36
C CYS A 2 32.10 -22.44 37.30
N ILE A 3 32.03 -22.81 36.03
CA ILE A 3 32.53 -22.08 34.85
C ILE A 3 31.89 -20.67 34.74
N ARG A 4 30.81 -20.45 35.44
CA ARG A 4 30.04 -19.20 35.46
C ARG A 4 30.84 -18.00 36.04
N ASP A 5 31.74 -18.24 36.96
CA ASP A 5 32.48 -17.18 37.66
C ASP A 5 33.71 -16.66 36.89
N ARG A 6 34.07 -17.31 35.77
CA ARG A 6 35.22 -16.87 34.93
C ARG A 6 34.82 -16.03 33.71
N LEU A 7 33.52 -15.88 33.47
CA LEU A 7 33.01 -15.03 32.39
C LEU A 7 32.60 -13.63 32.85
N GLN A 8 33.04 -13.21 34.05
CA GLN A 8 32.92 -11.82 34.42
C GLN A 8 33.68 -10.98 33.38
N SER A 9 32.92 -10.21 32.64
CA SER A 9 33.46 -9.17 31.76
C SER A 9 34.36 -8.28 32.60
N VAL A 10 35.64 -8.50 32.53
CA VAL A 10 36.59 -7.51 33.02
C VAL A 10 36.39 -6.31 32.10
N ALA A 11 35.85 -5.22 32.63
CA ALA A 11 35.75 -3.94 31.95
C ALA A 11 37.15 -3.39 31.78
N LEU A 12 37.92 -4.03 30.91
CA LEU A 12 39.28 -3.61 30.56
C LEU A 12 39.14 -2.32 29.74
N ARG A 13 39.87 -1.29 30.17
CA ARG A 13 39.99 -0.09 29.34
C ARG A 13 40.55 -0.51 27.98
N PRO A 14 39.90 -0.20 26.88
CA PRO A 14 40.23 -0.75 25.55
C PRO A 14 41.67 -0.50 25.11
N ARG A 15 42.30 0.58 25.62
CA ARG A 15 43.69 0.96 25.28
C ARG A 15 44.75 0.09 25.93
N ALA A 16 44.45 -0.60 27.03
CA ALA A 16 45.49 -1.36 27.78
C ALA A 16 45.67 -2.79 27.23
N VAL A 17 44.79 -3.27 26.33
CA VAL A 17 44.77 -4.67 25.89
C VAL A 17 44.90 -4.80 24.38
N GLN A 18 45.01 -3.70 23.64
CA GLN A 18 45.32 -3.71 22.20
C GLN A 18 46.72 -4.29 21.97
N GLY A 19 46.80 -5.45 21.35
CA GLY A 19 48.07 -6.10 21.01
C GLY A 19 48.40 -7.37 21.79
N LEU A 20 47.50 -7.85 22.66
CA LEU A 20 47.68 -9.16 23.29
C LEU A 20 47.03 -10.25 22.41
N ASP A 21 47.85 -11.10 21.79
CA ASP A 21 47.37 -12.17 20.88
C ASP A 21 46.39 -13.18 21.54
N GLY A 22 46.29 -13.16 22.86
CA GLY A 22 45.41 -14.04 23.63
C GLY A 22 44.04 -13.47 24.01
N VAL A 23 43.69 -12.22 23.60
CA VAL A 23 42.46 -11.56 24.01
C VAL A 23 41.64 -11.13 22.81
N LEU A 24 40.36 -11.51 22.80
CA LEU A 24 39.35 -11.00 21.86
C LEU A 24 38.68 -9.79 22.49
N LEU A 25 38.87 -8.61 21.90
CA LEU A 25 38.13 -7.41 22.24
C LEU A 25 36.99 -7.23 21.24
N VAL A 26 35.75 -7.09 21.74
CA VAL A 26 34.56 -6.86 20.92
C VAL A 26 33.80 -5.66 21.47
N GLN A 27 33.50 -4.74 20.61
CA GLN A 27 32.59 -3.64 20.89
C GLN A 27 31.21 -3.98 20.32
N VAL A 28 30.22 -4.12 21.20
CA VAL A 28 28.83 -4.27 20.84
C VAL A 28 28.22 -2.87 20.74
N PRO A 29 27.75 -2.43 19.55
CA PRO A 29 27.16 -1.11 19.40
C PRO A 29 25.83 -1.00 20.17
N GLU A 30 25.38 0.23 20.38
CA GLU A 30 24.06 0.51 20.92
C GLU A 30 22.96 -0.09 19.99
N PHE A 31 21.87 -0.57 20.56
CA PHE A 31 20.80 -1.28 19.87
C PHE A 31 21.20 -2.61 19.22
N HIS A 32 22.37 -3.17 19.53
CA HIS A 32 22.79 -4.50 19.12
C HIS A 32 22.90 -5.43 20.33
N ALA A 33 22.72 -6.71 20.08
CA ALA A 33 23.07 -7.77 21.02
C ALA A 33 24.28 -8.53 20.48
N GLY A 34 25.30 -8.72 21.30
CA GLY A 34 26.42 -9.58 20.98
C GLY A 34 26.09 -11.04 21.33
N VAL A 35 26.18 -11.93 20.36
CA VAL A 35 26.02 -13.37 20.58
C VAL A 35 27.38 -14.00 20.79
N LEU A 36 27.66 -14.40 22.02
CA LEU A 36 28.92 -15.05 22.39
C LEU A 36 28.83 -16.54 22.06
N MET A 37 29.67 -16.97 21.15
CA MET A 37 29.85 -18.39 20.79
C MET A 37 31.17 -18.87 21.35
N LEU A 38 31.14 -19.99 22.09
CA LEU A 38 32.30 -20.68 22.61
C LEU A 38 32.31 -22.10 22.06
N GLU A 39 33.35 -22.44 21.32
CA GLU A 39 33.47 -23.77 20.69
C GLU A 39 32.24 -24.15 19.85
N GLY A 40 31.66 -23.19 19.17
CA GLY A 40 30.44 -23.38 18.34
C GLY A 40 29.13 -23.39 19.14
N GLN A 41 29.17 -23.27 20.46
CA GLN A 41 27.95 -23.22 21.30
C GLN A 41 27.61 -21.79 21.72
N MET A 42 26.35 -21.43 21.66
CA MET A 42 25.87 -20.15 22.16
C MET A 42 25.86 -20.15 23.69
N GLN A 43 26.71 -19.31 24.29
CA GLN A 43 26.85 -19.25 25.76
C GLN A 43 26.00 -18.11 26.35
N ALA A 44 26.12 -16.92 25.82
CA ALA A 44 25.46 -15.75 26.39
C ALA A 44 25.15 -14.68 25.34
N LEU A 45 24.18 -13.82 25.68
CA LEU A 45 23.93 -12.57 24.98
C LEU A 45 24.65 -11.45 25.73
N LEU A 46 25.41 -10.67 25.00
CA LEU A 46 26.17 -9.54 25.52
C LEU A 46 25.40 -8.24 25.32
N PRO A 47 25.25 -7.43 26.35
CA PRO A 47 24.67 -6.10 26.21
C PRO A 47 25.60 -5.16 25.42
N PRO A 48 25.10 -3.99 24.97
CA PRO A 48 25.93 -2.96 24.36
C PRO A 48 27.08 -2.56 25.27
N GLY A 49 28.26 -2.37 24.67
CA GLY A 49 29.49 -2.01 25.41
C GLY A 49 30.72 -2.74 24.90
N ASN A 50 31.83 -2.55 25.62
CA ASN A 50 33.10 -3.20 25.31
C ASN A 50 33.25 -4.46 26.14
N HIS A 51 33.51 -5.57 25.48
CA HIS A 51 33.69 -6.88 26.10
C HIS A 51 35.06 -7.46 25.73
N GLY A 52 35.74 -8.10 26.69
CA GLY A 52 37.02 -8.73 26.49
C GLY A 52 36.95 -10.22 26.90
N PHE A 53 37.47 -11.10 26.06
CA PHE A 53 37.47 -12.55 26.30
C PHE A 53 38.86 -13.13 26.07
N TRP A 54 39.29 -14.00 26.96
CA TRP A 54 40.50 -14.77 26.78
C TRP A 54 40.31 -15.89 25.76
N ARG A 55 41.22 -15.95 24.77
CA ARG A 55 41.15 -16.95 23.69
C ARG A 55 42.05 -18.15 23.92
N PHE A 56 42.72 -18.22 25.06
CA PHE A 56 43.68 -19.30 25.34
C PHE A 56 43.03 -20.67 25.12
N ASN A 57 43.53 -21.37 24.09
CA ASN A 57 43.14 -22.71 23.73
C ASN A 57 41.61 -22.94 23.56
N ARG A 58 40.88 -21.87 23.21
CA ARG A 58 39.43 -21.91 22.98
C ARG A 58 39.04 -21.05 21.78
N GLN A 59 38.10 -21.55 20.98
CA GLN A 59 37.51 -20.77 19.90
C GLN A 59 36.38 -19.88 20.46
N VAL A 60 36.66 -18.60 20.54
CA VAL A 60 35.67 -17.60 20.97
C VAL A 60 35.35 -16.71 19.79
N SER A 61 34.04 -16.58 19.46
CA SER A 61 33.55 -15.63 18.48
C SER A 61 32.34 -14.89 19.02
N VAL A 62 32.17 -13.65 18.58
CA VAL A 62 31.00 -12.82 18.92
C VAL A 62 30.43 -12.27 17.63
N THR A 63 29.15 -12.49 17.44
CA THR A 63 28.38 -11.95 16.32
C THR A 63 27.42 -10.89 16.83
N CYS A 64 27.48 -9.68 16.29
CA CYS A 64 26.54 -8.61 16.65
C CYS A 64 25.29 -8.71 15.80
N VAL A 65 24.13 -8.66 16.46
CA VAL A 65 22.80 -8.71 15.85
C VAL A 65 22.11 -7.38 16.14
N ASP A 66 21.58 -6.72 15.09
CA ASP A 66 20.81 -5.48 15.23
C ASP A 66 19.40 -5.79 15.74
N LEU A 67 18.98 -5.14 16.82
CA LEU A 67 17.68 -5.31 17.48
C LEU A 67 16.61 -4.35 16.95
N ARG A 68 17.01 -3.39 16.13
CA ARG A 68 16.08 -2.43 15.53
C ARG A 68 15.18 -3.10 14.52
N SER A 69 14.09 -2.44 14.18
CA SER A 69 13.21 -2.89 13.11
C SER A 69 13.95 -2.89 11.77
N GLN A 70 13.91 -4.02 11.09
CA GLN A 70 14.55 -4.27 9.80
C GLN A 70 13.50 -4.40 8.71
N ILE A 71 13.85 -4.02 7.50
CA ILE A 71 12.96 -4.09 6.35
C ILE A 71 13.35 -5.31 5.51
N ALA A 72 12.36 -6.16 5.22
CA ALA A 72 12.46 -7.23 4.23
C ALA A 72 11.63 -6.86 3.01
N GLU A 73 12.25 -6.75 1.85
CA GLU A 73 11.57 -6.46 0.59
C GLU A 73 11.52 -7.70 -0.30
N VAL A 74 10.31 -8.13 -0.62
CA VAL A 74 10.06 -9.21 -1.57
C VAL A 74 9.63 -8.57 -2.88
N SER A 75 10.48 -8.64 -3.90
CA SER A 75 10.24 -7.99 -5.20
C SER A 75 10.09 -8.99 -6.33
N GLY A 76 9.31 -8.60 -7.34
CA GLY A 76 9.23 -9.29 -8.63
C GLY A 76 8.64 -10.70 -8.61
N GLN A 77 7.85 -11.05 -7.60
CA GLN A 77 7.20 -12.36 -7.54
C GLN A 77 6.09 -12.45 -8.59
N GLU A 78 6.24 -13.34 -9.55
CA GLU A 78 5.16 -13.71 -10.47
C GLU A 78 4.24 -14.72 -9.78
N ILE A 79 2.98 -14.34 -9.64
CA ILE A 79 1.97 -15.14 -8.96
C ILE A 79 0.72 -15.16 -9.83
N LEU A 80 0.06 -16.31 -9.86
CA LEU A 80 -1.24 -16.46 -10.49
C LEU A 80 -2.34 -16.24 -9.46
N THR A 81 -3.30 -15.41 -9.80
CA THR A 81 -4.54 -15.22 -9.04
C THR A 81 -5.45 -16.42 -9.18
N ARG A 82 -6.55 -16.46 -8.42
CA ARG A 82 -7.57 -17.52 -8.50
C ARG A 82 -8.18 -17.64 -9.90
N ASP A 83 -8.35 -16.53 -10.60
CA ASP A 83 -8.83 -16.41 -11.99
C ASP A 83 -7.75 -16.62 -13.05
N LYS A 84 -6.58 -17.14 -12.64
CA LYS A 84 -5.45 -17.51 -13.50
C LYS A 84 -4.78 -16.33 -14.23
N VAL A 85 -4.92 -15.14 -13.71
CA VAL A 85 -4.20 -13.97 -14.22
C VAL A 85 -2.83 -13.90 -13.55
N GLY A 86 -1.77 -13.86 -14.38
CA GLY A 86 -0.40 -13.65 -13.91
C GLY A 86 -0.17 -12.18 -13.54
N LEU A 87 0.37 -11.94 -12.37
CA LEU A 87 0.75 -10.59 -11.95
C LEU A 87 2.08 -10.62 -11.19
N ARG A 88 2.77 -9.48 -11.15
CA ARG A 88 3.96 -9.30 -10.32
C ARG A 88 3.64 -8.41 -9.15
N LEU A 89 4.08 -8.82 -7.97
CA LEU A 89 3.87 -8.10 -6.73
C LEU A 89 5.20 -7.76 -6.07
N ASN A 90 5.25 -6.56 -5.50
CA ASN A 90 6.30 -6.12 -4.61
C ASN A 90 5.70 -5.92 -3.21
N LEU A 91 6.29 -6.56 -2.21
CA LEU A 91 5.86 -6.51 -0.83
C LEU A 91 7.01 -6.00 0.04
N SER A 92 6.70 -5.15 0.98
CA SER A 92 7.63 -4.71 2.03
C SER A 92 7.09 -5.11 3.39
N ALA A 93 7.95 -5.64 4.22
CA ALA A 93 7.60 -6.03 5.58
C ALA A 93 8.63 -5.49 6.56
N VAL A 94 8.15 -5.04 7.71
CA VAL A 94 8.99 -4.57 8.82
C VAL A 94 8.95 -5.64 9.92
N TRP A 95 10.11 -6.09 10.33
CA TRP A 95 10.26 -7.12 11.33
C TRP A 95 11.39 -6.79 12.31
N ARG A 96 11.37 -7.37 13.51
CA ARG A 96 12.43 -7.24 14.51
C ARG A 96 12.60 -8.51 15.34
N PHE A 97 13.75 -8.60 16.01
CA PHE A 97 13.95 -9.65 16.99
C PHE A 97 13.19 -9.36 18.29
N THR A 98 12.49 -10.37 18.82
CA THR A 98 11.93 -10.38 20.16
C THR A 98 12.83 -11.18 21.11
N ASP A 99 13.33 -12.32 20.64
CA ASP A 99 14.30 -13.15 21.35
C ASP A 99 15.37 -13.64 20.37
N VAL A 100 16.55 -13.01 20.47
CA VAL A 100 17.71 -13.34 19.61
C VAL A 100 18.18 -14.77 19.83
N ARG A 101 18.12 -15.28 21.09
CA ARG A 101 18.56 -16.62 21.41
C ARG A 101 17.69 -17.65 20.74
N GLN A 102 16.38 -17.48 20.83
CA GLN A 102 15.41 -18.37 20.21
C GLN A 102 15.50 -18.33 18.69
N ALA A 103 15.60 -17.12 18.14
CA ALA A 103 15.69 -16.94 16.68
C ALA A 103 16.92 -17.63 16.09
N LEU A 104 18.08 -17.47 16.68
CA LEU A 104 19.32 -18.09 16.19
C LEU A 104 19.43 -19.59 16.50
N ALA A 105 18.72 -20.08 17.53
CA ALA A 105 18.64 -21.52 17.79
C ALA A 105 17.79 -22.25 16.75
N GLN A 106 16.75 -21.61 16.24
CA GLN A 106 15.84 -22.21 15.26
C GLN A 106 16.26 -21.93 13.81
N MET A 107 16.83 -20.76 13.56
CA MET A 107 17.13 -20.28 12.21
C MET A 107 18.57 -19.82 12.12
N PRO A 108 19.39 -20.44 11.28
CA PRO A 108 20.79 -20.00 11.08
C PRO A 108 20.87 -18.60 10.48
N LYS A 109 19.88 -18.20 9.71
CA LYS A 109 19.78 -16.89 9.04
C LYS A 109 18.33 -16.36 9.11
N PRO A 110 17.98 -15.66 10.19
CA PRO A 110 16.59 -15.21 10.41
C PRO A 110 16.05 -14.32 9.30
N ALA A 111 16.85 -13.41 8.77
CA ALA A 111 16.42 -12.52 7.68
C ALA A 111 16.04 -13.28 6.39
N GLU A 112 16.84 -14.29 5.99
CA GLU A 112 16.54 -15.13 4.83
C GLU A 112 15.29 -16.01 5.08
N HIS A 113 15.10 -16.46 6.31
CA HIS A 113 13.93 -17.24 6.69
C HIS A 113 12.66 -16.38 6.62
N VAL A 114 12.66 -15.19 7.21
CA VAL A 114 11.54 -14.24 7.13
C VAL A 114 11.22 -13.90 5.68
N TYR A 115 12.23 -13.64 4.86
CA TYR A 115 12.04 -13.37 3.44
C TYR A 115 11.33 -14.54 2.71
N ARG A 116 11.74 -15.78 2.96
CA ARG A 116 11.14 -16.97 2.34
C ARG A 116 9.70 -17.19 2.80
N GLU A 117 9.45 -17.03 4.10
CA GLU A 117 8.10 -17.14 4.63
C GLU A 117 7.17 -16.07 4.06
N LEU A 118 7.64 -14.82 3.90
CA LEU A 118 6.91 -13.75 3.24
C LEU A 118 6.54 -14.11 1.79
N GLN A 119 7.46 -14.73 1.04
CA GLN A 119 7.16 -15.21 -0.32
C GLN A 119 6.04 -16.24 -0.33
N PHE A 120 6.05 -17.20 0.61
CA PHE A 120 5.01 -18.22 0.71
C PHE A 120 3.67 -17.63 1.15
N GLY A 121 3.68 -16.74 2.14
CA GLY A 121 2.48 -16.06 2.60
C GLY A 121 1.83 -15.20 1.51
N LEU A 122 2.65 -14.44 0.76
CA LEU A 122 2.18 -13.63 -0.35
C LEU A 122 1.54 -14.49 -1.45
N ARG A 123 2.21 -15.60 -1.83
CA ARG A 123 1.70 -16.51 -2.86
C ARG A 123 0.38 -17.15 -2.45
N ALA A 124 0.23 -17.54 -1.18
CA ALA A 124 -1.00 -18.10 -0.67
C ALA A 124 -2.14 -17.07 -0.69
N ALA A 125 -1.90 -15.87 -0.14
CA ALA A 125 -2.90 -14.81 -0.06
C ALA A 125 -3.41 -14.35 -1.45
N VAL A 126 -2.51 -14.25 -2.43
CA VAL A 126 -2.87 -13.84 -3.80
C VAL A 126 -3.58 -14.96 -4.56
N GLY A 127 -3.13 -16.21 -4.40
CA GLY A 127 -3.72 -17.37 -5.08
C GLY A 127 -5.16 -17.67 -4.67
N GLU A 128 -5.61 -17.20 -3.52
CA GLU A 128 -6.97 -17.35 -3.02
C GLU A 128 -7.93 -16.26 -3.53
N GLN A 129 -7.41 -15.14 -4.05
CA GLN A 129 -8.21 -13.98 -4.46
C GLN A 129 -8.28 -13.83 -5.98
N THR A 130 -9.36 -13.19 -6.45
CA THR A 130 -9.50 -12.76 -7.84
C THR A 130 -8.77 -11.45 -8.07
N LEU A 131 -8.46 -11.15 -9.35
CA LEU A 131 -7.80 -9.89 -9.70
C LEU A 131 -8.61 -8.67 -9.27
N ASP A 132 -9.93 -8.69 -9.48
CA ASP A 132 -10.80 -7.58 -9.11
C ASP A 132 -10.79 -7.32 -7.60
N ALA A 133 -10.89 -8.37 -6.78
CA ALA A 133 -10.82 -8.26 -5.32
C ALA A 133 -9.47 -7.71 -4.85
N LEU A 134 -8.36 -8.11 -5.51
CA LEU A 134 -7.02 -7.60 -5.23
C LEU A 134 -6.86 -6.11 -5.54
N LEU A 135 -7.49 -5.65 -6.62
CA LEU A 135 -7.42 -4.25 -7.04
C LEU A 135 -8.34 -3.35 -6.20
N GLU A 136 -9.50 -3.86 -5.79
CA GLU A 136 -10.46 -3.13 -4.97
C GLU A 136 -9.95 -2.93 -3.52
N ASN A 137 -9.36 -3.96 -2.92
CA ASN A 137 -9.00 -3.91 -1.50
C ASN A 137 -7.59 -4.44 -1.22
N LYS A 138 -6.59 -3.61 -1.50
CA LYS A 138 -5.18 -3.91 -1.20
C LYS A 138 -4.93 -4.13 0.29
N ALA A 139 -5.61 -3.41 1.17
CA ALA A 139 -5.43 -3.51 2.61
C ALA A 139 -5.86 -4.89 3.16
N ALA A 140 -6.80 -5.58 2.51
CA ALA A 140 -7.20 -6.93 2.90
C ALA A 140 -6.06 -7.94 2.71
N ILE A 141 -5.24 -7.76 1.65
CA ILE A 141 -4.07 -8.61 1.40
C ILE A 141 -3.05 -8.42 2.52
N ASP A 142 -2.75 -7.17 2.85
CA ASP A 142 -1.78 -6.82 3.89
C ASP A 142 -2.15 -7.47 5.23
N GLN A 143 -3.42 -7.37 5.61
CA GLN A 143 -3.95 -7.97 6.84
C GLN A 143 -3.90 -9.51 6.80
N THR A 144 -4.27 -10.11 5.68
CA THR A 144 -4.26 -11.58 5.52
C THR A 144 -2.83 -12.12 5.62
N VAL A 145 -1.89 -11.50 4.90
CA VAL A 145 -0.47 -11.88 4.94
C VAL A 145 0.08 -11.66 6.35
N LEU A 146 -0.21 -10.52 6.98
CA LEU A 146 0.25 -10.24 8.34
C LEU A 146 -0.26 -11.26 9.36
N ALA A 147 -1.55 -11.64 9.29
CA ALA A 147 -2.15 -12.62 10.19
C ALA A 147 -1.53 -14.01 9.99
N GLN A 148 -1.41 -14.47 8.75
CA GLN A 148 -0.78 -15.76 8.43
C GLN A 148 0.69 -15.80 8.88
N MET A 149 1.42 -14.71 8.66
CA MET A 149 2.83 -14.64 9.03
C MET A 149 3.06 -14.59 10.54
N ARG A 150 2.19 -13.90 11.28
CA ARG A 150 2.25 -13.88 12.76
C ARG A 150 2.07 -15.27 13.34
N GLU A 151 1.18 -16.07 12.77
CA GLU A 151 0.99 -17.45 13.22
C GLU A 151 2.19 -18.34 12.87
N ARG A 152 2.76 -18.21 11.67
CA ARG A 152 3.94 -18.99 11.22
C ARG A 152 5.21 -18.63 11.96
N LEU A 153 5.39 -17.36 12.31
CA LEU A 153 6.56 -16.88 13.04
C LEU A 153 6.38 -16.89 14.55
N LYS A 154 5.23 -17.37 15.02
CA LYS A 154 4.99 -17.59 16.44
C LYS A 154 6.08 -18.52 16.99
N ASP A 155 6.61 -18.16 18.14
CA ASP A 155 7.68 -18.91 18.81
C ASP A 155 9.02 -18.98 18.04
N SER A 156 9.21 -18.19 17.01
CA SER A 156 10.47 -18.13 16.26
C SER A 156 11.48 -17.12 16.80
N GLY A 157 11.13 -16.32 17.82
CA GLY A 157 11.96 -15.25 18.37
C GLY A 157 12.03 -14.00 17.46
N VAL A 158 11.17 -13.94 16.45
CA VAL A 158 11.03 -12.83 15.50
C VAL A 158 9.57 -12.38 15.46
N VAL A 159 9.33 -11.08 15.38
CA VAL A 159 7.98 -10.54 15.22
C VAL A 159 7.89 -9.69 13.96
N LEU A 160 6.79 -9.83 13.25
CA LEU A 160 6.43 -9.02 12.11
C LEU A 160 5.55 -7.85 12.60
N GLU A 161 6.04 -6.62 12.44
CA GLU A 161 5.35 -5.40 12.87
C GLU A 161 4.30 -4.98 11.86
N SER A 162 4.71 -4.87 10.60
CA SER A 162 3.84 -4.46 9.50
C SER A 162 4.22 -5.15 8.20
N VAL A 163 3.22 -5.28 7.34
CA VAL A 163 3.36 -5.78 5.96
C VAL A 163 2.58 -4.83 5.07
N GLY A 164 3.09 -4.53 3.90
CA GLY A 164 2.41 -3.71 2.90
C GLY A 164 2.79 -4.10 1.49
N VAL A 165 1.80 -4.25 0.64
CA VAL A 165 2.00 -4.41 -0.81
C VAL A 165 2.33 -3.04 -1.40
N LYS A 166 3.53 -2.91 -1.99
CA LYS A 166 3.99 -1.68 -2.66
C LYS A 166 3.26 -1.50 -3.98
N ASP A 167 3.50 -2.42 -4.90
CA ASP A 167 3.03 -2.32 -6.27
C ASP A 167 2.45 -3.64 -6.77
N ILE A 168 1.41 -3.52 -7.60
CA ILE A 168 0.83 -4.62 -8.38
C ILE A 168 1.08 -4.32 -9.83
N ILE A 169 1.91 -5.12 -10.48
CA ILE A 169 2.30 -4.95 -11.88
C ILE A 169 1.58 -6.01 -12.70
N LEU A 170 0.71 -5.55 -13.60
CA LEU A 170 -0.02 -6.39 -14.53
C LEU A 170 0.73 -6.53 -15.85
N PRO A 171 0.65 -7.69 -16.55
CA PRO A 171 1.11 -7.84 -17.92
C PRO A 171 0.46 -6.80 -18.85
N GLY A 172 1.20 -6.36 -19.87
CA GLY A 172 0.74 -5.27 -20.75
C GLY A 172 -0.62 -5.53 -21.40
N GLU A 173 -0.86 -6.77 -21.86
CA GLU A 173 -2.14 -7.18 -22.47
C GLU A 173 -3.31 -7.04 -21.49
N MET A 174 -3.15 -7.51 -20.26
CA MET A 174 -4.19 -7.40 -19.23
C MET A 174 -4.46 -5.95 -18.82
N LYS A 175 -3.41 -5.11 -18.77
CA LYS A 175 -3.56 -3.68 -18.51
C LYS A 175 -4.42 -3.01 -19.58
N THR A 176 -4.25 -3.38 -20.85
CA THR A 176 -5.03 -2.83 -21.97
C THR A 176 -6.49 -3.27 -21.88
N ILE A 177 -6.76 -4.55 -21.60
CA ILE A 177 -8.12 -5.07 -21.44
C ILE A 177 -8.84 -4.39 -20.27
N LEU A 178 -8.20 -4.28 -19.11
CA LEU A 178 -8.78 -3.59 -17.95
C LEU A 178 -9.06 -2.11 -18.22
N ALA A 179 -8.16 -1.43 -18.95
CA ALA A 179 -8.40 -0.05 -19.33
C ALA A 179 -9.65 0.09 -20.21
N GLN A 180 -9.87 -0.81 -21.18
CA GLN A 180 -11.07 -0.82 -22.01
C GLN A 180 -12.34 -1.10 -21.21
N VAL A 181 -12.30 -2.03 -20.25
CA VAL A 181 -13.45 -2.32 -19.37
C VAL A 181 -13.80 -1.10 -18.53
N VAL A 182 -12.82 -0.48 -17.88
CA VAL A 182 -13.02 0.73 -17.06
C VAL A 182 -13.54 1.89 -17.91
N GLU A 183 -13.04 2.08 -19.13
CA GLU A 183 -13.52 3.11 -20.05
C GLU A 183 -14.98 2.86 -20.44
N ALA A 184 -15.34 1.61 -20.77
CA ALA A 184 -16.71 1.24 -21.10
C ALA A 184 -17.67 1.45 -19.91
N GLU A 185 -17.28 1.06 -18.71
CA GLU A 185 -18.06 1.30 -17.49
C GLU A 185 -18.27 2.79 -17.20
N LYS A 186 -17.20 3.60 -17.30
CA LYS A 186 -17.28 5.05 -17.09
C LYS A 186 -18.13 5.73 -18.14
N SER A 187 -18.03 5.29 -19.40
CA SER A 187 -18.89 5.76 -20.49
C SER A 187 -20.36 5.42 -20.24
N ALA A 188 -20.66 4.19 -19.82
CA ALA A 188 -22.02 3.77 -19.47
C ALA A 188 -22.57 4.59 -18.29
N GLN A 189 -21.79 4.82 -17.23
CA GLN A 189 -22.17 5.66 -16.11
C GLN A 189 -22.46 7.11 -16.54
N ALA A 190 -21.59 7.70 -17.37
CA ALA A 190 -21.78 9.04 -17.91
C ALA A 190 -23.07 9.13 -18.73
N ASN A 191 -23.38 8.14 -19.56
CA ASN A 191 -24.60 8.08 -20.35
C ASN A 191 -25.86 7.95 -19.47
N VAL A 192 -25.82 7.20 -18.38
CA VAL A 192 -26.92 7.11 -17.41
C VAL A 192 -27.17 8.46 -16.74
N ILE A 193 -26.12 9.15 -16.29
CA ILE A 193 -26.22 10.48 -15.71
C ILE A 193 -26.82 11.45 -16.72
N ARG A 194 -26.28 11.50 -17.94
CA ARG A 194 -26.75 12.36 -19.00
C ARG A 194 -28.23 12.17 -19.29
N ARG A 195 -28.69 10.91 -19.44
CA ARG A 195 -30.11 10.62 -19.66
C ARG A 195 -30.99 11.00 -18.48
N ARG A 196 -30.50 10.88 -17.23
CA ARG A 196 -31.22 11.36 -16.05
C ARG A 196 -31.42 12.88 -16.10
N GLU A 197 -30.33 13.60 -16.40
CA GLU A 197 -30.37 15.06 -16.52
C GLU A 197 -31.30 15.52 -17.68
N GLU A 198 -31.22 14.89 -18.85
CA GLU A 198 -32.11 15.16 -19.97
C GLU A 198 -33.59 14.91 -19.58
N THR A 199 -33.87 13.81 -18.87
CA THR A 199 -35.24 13.50 -18.41
C THR A 199 -35.72 14.53 -17.38
N ALA A 200 -34.85 14.92 -16.44
CA ALA A 200 -35.15 15.93 -15.43
C ALA A 200 -35.42 17.30 -16.07
N ALA A 201 -34.57 17.70 -17.02
CA ALA A 201 -34.75 18.92 -17.80
C ALA A 201 -36.04 18.92 -18.58
N THR A 202 -36.37 17.81 -19.26
CA THR A 202 -37.61 17.66 -20.03
C THR A 202 -38.85 17.74 -19.10
N ARG A 203 -38.82 17.09 -17.94
CA ARG A 203 -39.89 17.17 -16.94
C ARG A 203 -40.04 18.60 -16.39
N SER A 204 -38.93 19.29 -16.14
CA SER A 204 -38.97 20.70 -15.71
C SER A 204 -39.57 21.60 -16.75
N LEU A 205 -39.21 21.43 -18.03
CA LEU A 205 -39.78 22.17 -19.14
C LEU A 205 -41.30 21.88 -19.26
N LEU A 206 -41.70 20.63 -19.13
CA LEU A 206 -43.13 20.23 -19.22
C LEU A 206 -43.96 20.83 -18.06
N ASN A 207 -43.42 20.84 -16.85
CA ASN A 207 -44.03 21.49 -15.70
C ASN A 207 -44.13 23.00 -15.90
N THR A 208 -43.09 23.62 -16.41
CA THR A 208 -43.09 25.05 -16.75
C THR A 208 -44.14 25.38 -17.81
N ALA A 209 -44.24 24.56 -18.87
CA ALA A 209 -45.25 24.72 -19.91
C ALA A 209 -46.68 24.61 -19.34
N LYS A 210 -46.97 23.64 -18.47
CA LYS A 210 -48.26 23.47 -17.81
C LYS A 210 -48.65 24.71 -16.97
N VAL A 211 -47.67 25.28 -16.24
CA VAL A 211 -47.92 26.52 -15.45
C VAL A 211 -48.24 27.70 -16.35
N MET A 212 -47.61 27.78 -17.53
CA MET A 212 -47.83 28.85 -18.50
C MET A 212 -49.16 28.71 -19.26
N GLU A 213 -49.64 27.47 -19.48
CA GLU A 213 -50.91 27.20 -20.19
C GLU A 213 -52.12 27.85 -19.49
N GLY A 214 -52.08 27.93 -18.17
CA GLY A 214 -53.12 28.59 -17.36
C GLY A 214 -52.86 30.07 -17.06
N ASN A 215 -51.75 30.69 -17.48
CA ASN A 215 -51.38 32.03 -17.12
C ASN A 215 -50.79 32.83 -18.30
N PRO A 216 -51.61 33.63 -19.02
CA PRO A 216 -51.14 34.40 -20.18
C PRO A 216 -50.03 35.42 -19.87
N VAL A 217 -49.99 35.93 -18.65
CA VAL A 217 -48.93 36.87 -18.20
C VAL A 217 -47.59 36.18 -18.08
N ALA A 218 -47.56 34.94 -17.53
CA ALA A 218 -46.35 34.14 -17.42
C ALA A 218 -45.82 33.75 -18.80
N LEU A 219 -46.67 33.44 -19.74
CA LEU A 219 -46.31 33.16 -21.13
C LEU A 219 -45.61 34.39 -21.75
N ARG A 220 -46.19 35.57 -21.59
CA ARG A 220 -45.63 36.83 -22.14
C ARG A 220 -44.29 37.19 -21.52
N MET A 221 -44.11 36.99 -20.22
CA MET A 221 -42.83 37.17 -19.59
C MET A 221 -41.77 36.23 -20.14
N LYS A 222 -42.11 34.97 -20.40
CA LYS A 222 -41.16 33.99 -20.96
C LYS A 222 -40.80 34.28 -22.41
N GLU A 223 -41.70 34.81 -23.18
CA GLU A 223 -41.44 35.31 -24.54
C GLU A 223 -40.44 36.46 -24.51
N LEU A 224 -40.57 37.40 -23.59
CA LEU A 224 -39.66 38.54 -23.43
C LEU A 224 -38.26 38.02 -22.96
N GLU A 225 -38.20 37.12 -22.02
CA GLU A 225 -36.93 36.51 -21.59
C GLU A 225 -36.20 35.78 -22.73
N THR A 226 -36.96 35.08 -23.60
CA THR A 226 -36.33 34.41 -24.76
C THR A 226 -35.87 35.39 -25.80
N LEU A 227 -36.58 36.49 -26.00
CA LEU A 227 -36.12 37.59 -26.87
C LEU A 227 -34.89 38.28 -26.33
N GLU A 228 -34.81 38.53 -25.05
CA GLU A 228 -33.61 39.09 -24.37
C GLU A 228 -32.40 38.18 -24.59
N ARG A 229 -32.54 36.88 -24.40
CA ARG A 229 -31.47 35.88 -24.60
C ARG A 229 -31.04 35.76 -26.07
N VAL A 230 -31.96 35.95 -27.02
CA VAL A 230 -31.65 36.02 -28.46
C VAL A 230 -30.94 37.32 -28.77
N ALA A 231 -31.37 38.46 -28.19
CA ALA A 231 -30.79 39.77 -28.38
C ALA A 231 -29.34 39.80 -27.84
N GLU A 232 -29.02 39.13 -26.71
CA GLU A 232 -27.66 39.02 -26.18
C GLU A 232 -26.68 38.29 -27.13
N ARG A 233 -27.18 37.45 -28.01
CA ARG A 233 -26.38 36.68 -28.97
C ARG A 233 -26.27 37.28 -30.35
N ILE A 234 -26.98 38.37 -30.61
CA ILE A 234 -27.04 39.05 -31.92
C ILE A 234 -26.59 40.50 -31.73
N ASP A 235 -25.48 40.88 -32.35
CA ASP A 235 -24.91 42.22 -32.27
C ASP A 235 -25.82 43.33 -32.87
N LYS A 236 -26.78 42.96 -33.68
CA LYS A 236 -27.69 43.94 -34.30
C LYS A 236 -29.07 43.29 -34.63
N ILE A 237 -30.11 43.71 -33.92
CA ILE A 237 -31.50 43.38 -34.25
C ILE A 237 -32.18 44.63 -34.83
N SER A 238 -32.59 44.59 -36.11
CA SER A 238 -33.42 45.62 -36.69
C SER A 238 -34.86 45.15 -36.66
N VAL A 239 -35.70 45.76 -35.84
CA VAL A 239 -37.13 45.42 -35.70
C VAL A 239 -37.91 46.38 -36.57
N PHE A 240 -38.43 45.88 -37.69
CA PHE A 240 -39.40 46.59 -38.57
C PHE A 240 -40.83 46.16 -38.21
N GLY A 241 -41.61 47.08 -37.63
CA GLY A 241 -42.98 46.80 -37.23
C GLY A 241 -43.06 46.27 -35.79
N GLY A 242 -43.93 46.62 -34.99
CA GLY A 242 -44.03 46.35 -33.54
C GLY A 242 -43.71 44.94 -33.10
N LEU A 243 -43.38 44.76 -31.83
CA LEU A 243 -42.95 43.48 -31.18
C LEU A 243 -43.89 42.32 -31.49
N ASP A 244 -45.19 42.60 -31.69
CA ASP A 244 -46.21 41.58 -32.00
C ASP A 244 -46.04 40.92 -33.40
N GLN A 245 -45.48 41.63 -34.39
CA GLN A 245 -45.19 41.07 -35.71
C GLN A 245 -43.93 40.16 -35.69
N VAL A 246 -42.94 40.45 -34.87
CA VAL A 246 -41.74 39.61 -34.72
C VAL A 246 -42.10 38.32 -34.01
N LEU A 247 -42.95 38.36 -32.99
CA LEU A 247 -43.43 37.18 -32.24
C LEU A 247 -44.31 36.27 -33.10
N ASN A 248 -45.20 36.85 -33.89
CA ASN A 248 -46.06 36.09 -34.81
C ASN A 248 -45.29 35.54 -36.03
N GLY A 249 -44.17 36.16 -36.41
CA GLY A 249 -43.28 35.66 -37.45
C GLY A 249 -42.47 34.46 -37.02
N LEU A 250 -42.00 34.42 -35.76
CA LEU A 250 -41.26 33.28 -35.17
C LEU A 250 -42.14 32.04 -34.95
N VAL A 251 -43.46 32.23 -34.70
CA VAL A 251 -44.41 31.10 -34.51
C VAL A 251 -44.80 30.49 -35.86
N LYS A 252 -44.69 31.20 -36.97
CA LYS A 252 -45.00 30.71 -38.35
C LYS A 252 -43.85 29.98 -39.05
N LEU A 253 -42.68 29.89 -38.45
CA LEU A 253 -41.52 29.17 -38.98
C LEU A 253 -41.48 27.72 -38.45
N ARG A 254 -42.65 27.05 -38.46
CA ARG A 254 -42.74 25.63 -38.14
C ARG A 254 -43.15 24.84 -39.36
#